data_650d5ed9888843173400476c42e6053a
#
_entry.id   650d5ed9888843173400476c42e6053a
#
_cell.length_a   1.000
_cell.length_b   1.000
_cell.length_c   1.000
_cell.angle_alpha   90.00
_cell.angle_beta   90.00
_cell.angle_gamma   90.00
#
_symmetry.space_group_name_H-M   'P 1'
#
loop_
_entity.id
_entity.type
_entity.pdbx_description
1 polymer ?
#
loop_
_entity_poly.entity_id
_entity_poly.type
_entity_poly.pdbx_seq_one_letter_code
_entity_poly.pdbx_strand_id
1 'polypeptide(L)'
;MAEMAKHIANLTPEIACEMLHAAGLCCSPDEIQIVAREERWAVALPGERLAWFPASESGSRRLAVERRVLRLLAERCFFRVPRTLLVSESGFEIRQMVPGRCDPWGLFERCKRDSELAQRVGRSLGAILAEQHTAIGEAEVTGSLPRRVAWPEQSDWIRERLPRVVDDKELVFVIESTIERYEAVAVDAGDHVLVHGDAGLHNLALDPETDAVNGIFDYDGAAWADRHHDFRYLLFDVGREDMLDAALAVYEPAIGRKLDRGRIRLYNAACAITYLAFRSGTRPEQKSCGRTLAEDLRWVRTALSKIT
;
A
#
# COMPACT_ATOMS: atom_id res chain seq x y z
N MET A 1 5.90 -14.17 32.03
CA MET A 1 6.54 -12.87 31.79
C MET A 1 6.83 -12.83 30.30
N ALA A 2 6.12 -11.99 29.54
CA ALA A 2 6.41 -11.82 28.13
C ALA A 2 7.75 -11.07 28.04
N GLU A 3 8.78 -11.75 27.54
CA GLU A 3 10.06 -11.16 27.21
C GLU A 3 9.78 -10.13 26.10
N MET A 4 10.00 -8.85 26.41
CA MET A 4 9.77 -7.75 25.46
C MET A 4 10.62 -8.02 24.22
N ALA A 5 9.99 -8.12 23.06
CA ALA A 5 10.66 -8.23 21.78
C ALA A 5 11.73 -7.13 21.67
N LYS A 6 12.99 -7.52 21.53
CA LYS A 6 14.10 -6.57 21.39
C LYS A 6 13.98 -5.88 20.04
N HIS A 7 13.82 -4.56 20.04
CA HIS A 7 13.91 -3.76 18.82
C HIS A 7 15.37 -3.29 18.62
N ILE A 8 15.75 -3.05 17.37
CA ILE A 8 17.10 -2.70 16.97
C ILE A 8 17.09 -1.31 16.35
N ALA A 9 17.47 -0.31 17.13
CA ALA A 9 17.48 1.10 16.66
C ALA A 9 18.48 1.33 15.51
N ASN A 10 19.56 0.56 15.45
CA ASN A 10 20.55 0.62 14.37
C ASN A 10 20.99 -0.80 14.01
N LEU A 11 20.59 -1.29 12.84
CA LEU A 11 20.95 -2.60 12.33
C LEU A 11 22.14 -2.46 11.39
N THR A 12 23.25 -3.15 11.71
CA THR A 12 24.40 -3.30 10.78
C THR A 12 24.41 -4.69 10.17
N PRO A 13 25.13 -4.90 9.05
CA PRO A 13 25.28 -6.24 8.45
C PRO A 13 25.79 -7.29 9.43
N GLU A 14 26.74 -6.94 10.31
CA GLU A 14 27.31 -7.83 11.31
C GLU A 14 26.25 -8.26 12.33
N ILE A 15 25.49 -7.29 12.88
CA ILE A 15 24.41 -7.57 13.84
C ILE A 15 23.31 -8.42 13.17
N ALA A 16 22.93 -8.10 11.92
CA ALA A 16 21.95 -8.89 11.19
C ALA A 16 22.42 -10.34 11.00
N CYS A 17 23.70 -10.55 10.60
CA CYS A 17 24.28 -11.89 10.46
C CYS A 17 24.30 -12.66 11.78
N GLU A 18 24.72 -12.04 12.88
CA GLU A 18 24.74 -12.69 14.19
C GLU A 18 23.34 -13.19 14.58
N MET A 19 22.32 -12.35 14.38
CA MET A 19 20.94 -12.72 14.70
C MET A 19 20.39 -13.82 13.78
N LEU A 20 20.71 -13.77 12.49
CA LEU A 20 20.33 -14.78 11.52
C LEU A 20 21.04 -16.12 11.80
N HIS A 21 22.32 -16.10 12.15
CA HIS A 21 23.07 -17.30 12.56
C HIS A 21 22.47 -17.93 13.83
N ALA A 22 22.09 -17.12 14.82
CA ALA A 22 21.41 -17.63 16.02
C ALA A 22 20.06 -18.31 15.71
N ALA A 23 19.43 -17.95 14.58
CA ALA A 23 18.23 -18.59 14.07
C ALA A 23 18.49 -19.74 13.08
N GLY A 24 19.77 -20.17 12.93
CA GLY A 24 20.16 -21.29 12.07
C GLY A 24 20.34 -20.96 10.59
N LEU A 25 20.50 -19.68 10.24
CA LEU A 25 20.67 -19.21 8.86
C LEU A 25 22.12 -18.79 8.64
N CYS A 26 22.74 -19.32 7.59
CA CYS A 26 24.09 -18.92 7.18
C CYS A 26 24.00 -17.69 6.26
N CYS A 27 24.78 -16.67 6.57
CA CYS A 27 24.95 -15.46 5.76
C CYS A 27 26.32 -14.83 6.06
N SER A 28 26.80 -14.00 5.16
CA SER A 28 28.00 -13.18 5.35
C SER A 28 27.61 -11.70 5.38
N PRO A 29 28.22 -10.84 6.21
CA PRO A 29 27.96 -9.41 6.22
C PRO A 29 28.10 -8.75 4.85
N ASP A 30 29.04 -9.21 4.03
CA ASP A 30 29.26 -8.69 2.66
C ASP A 30 28.15 -9.03 1.68
N GLU A 31 27.31 -10.04 2.00
CA GLU A 31 26.19 -10.48 1.18
C GLU A 31 24.85 -9.83 1.62
N ILE A 32 24.85 -9.14 2.75
CA ILE A 32 23.63 -8.56 3.33
C ILE A 32 23.43 -7.14 2.84
N GLN A 33 22.28 -6.89 2.25
CA GLN A 33 21.79 -5.57 1.92
C GLN A 33 20.65 -5.16 2.87
N ILE A 34 20.86 -4.11 3.64
CA ILE A 34 19.89 -3.57 4.60
C ILE A 34 19.20 -2.36 4.01
N VAL A 35 17.88 -2.38 4.03
CA VAL A 35 17.04 -1.25 3.60
C VAL A 35 16.20 -0.77 4.79
N ALA A 36 16.34 0.50 5.16
CA ALA A 36 15.47 1.13 6.15
C ALA A 36 14.06 1.30 5.59
N ARG A 37 13.07 0.94 6.38
CA ARG A 37 11.64 1.05 6.07
C ARG A 37 10.91 1.58 7.29
N GLU A 38 10.79 2.89 7.41
CA GLU A 38 10.19 3.55 8.57
C GLU A 38 10.78 3.02 9.90
N GLU A 39 9.97 2.29 10.68
CA GLU A 39 10.36 1.73 11.97
C GLU A 39 10.86 0.28 11.90
N ARG A 40 11.30 -0.16 10.72
CA ARG A 40 11.75 -1.53 10.43
C ARG A 40 12.96 -1.54 9.51
N TRP A 41 13.70 -2.63 9.53
CA TRP A 41 14.78 -2.92 8.60
C TRP A 41 14.41 -4.15 7.78
N ALA A 42 14.58 -4.08 6.48
CA ALA A 42 14.44 -5.21 5.56
C ALA A 42 15.82 -5.71 5.14
N VAL A 43 16.03 -7.02 5.22
CA VAL A 43 17.24 -7.70 4.77
C VAL A 43 16.85 -8.74 3.75
N ALA A 44 17.36 -8.60 2.51
CA ALA A 44 17.16 -9.59 1.47
C ALA A 44 17.97 -10.86 1.77
N LEU A 45 17.32 -12.01 1.61
CA LEU A 45 17.91 -13.33 1.81
C LEU A 45 17.78 -14.17 0.52
N PRO A 46 18.69 -15.15 0.29
CA PRO A 46 18.55 -16.07 -0.83
C PRO A 46 17.18 -16.77 -0.88
N GLY A 47 16.72 -17.09 -2.10
CA GLY A 47 15.46 -17.81 -2.31
C GLY A 47 14.20 -16.95 -2.12
N GLU A 48 14.25 -15.72 -2.55
CA GLU A 48 13.11 -14.78 -2.50
C GLU A 48 12.53 -14.61 -1.09
N ARG A 49 13.40 -14.50 -0.09
CA ARG A 49 13.04 -14.29 1.31
C ARG A 49 13.45 -12.91 1.78
N LEU A 50 12.69 -12.35 2.70
CA LEU A 50 13.03 -11.13 3.44
C LEU A 50 13.01 -11.41 4.94
N ALA A 51 14.06 -10.95 5.63
CA ALA A 51 14.05 -10.84 7.07
C ALA A 51 13.65 -9.41 7.46
N TRP A 52 12.71 -9.29 8.38
CA TRP A 52 12.19 -8.03 8.90
C TRP A 52 12.60 -7.86 10.36
N PHE A 53 13.37 -6.83 10.64
CA PHE A 53 13.84 -6.51 11.98
C PHE A 53 13.11 -5.24 12.48
N PRO A 54 12.45 -5.27 13.64
CA PRO A 54 11.81 -4.08 14.20
C PRO A 54 12.87 -3.09 14.69
N ALA A 55 12.76 -1.82 14.31
CA ALA A 55 13.64 -0.74 14.77
C ALA A 55 13.11 -0.07 16.05
N SER A 56 11.84 -0.29 16.38
CA SER A 56 11.15 0.29 17.55
C SER A 56 10.07 -0.67 18.08
N GLU A 57 9.50 -0.35 19.21
CA GLU A 57 8.32 -1.08 19.73
C GLU A 57 7.11 -0.94 18.82
N SER A 58 6.92 0.23 18.20
CA SER A 58 5.89 0.44 17.18
C SER A 58 6.13 -0.44 15.95
N GLY A 59 7.38 -0.53 15.47
CA GLY A 59 7.78 -1.45 14.40
C GLY A 59 7.49 -2.91 14.73
N SER A 60 7.72 -3.34 15.98
CA SER A 60 7.38 -4.70 16.44
C SER A 60 5.87 -4.95 16.39
N ARG A 61 5.07 -3.98 16.83
CA ARG A 61 3.60 -4.06 16.78
C ARG A 61 3.10 -4.13 15.34
N ARG A 62 3.63 -3.30 14.44
CA ARG A 62 3.29 -3.30 13.00
C ARG A 62 3.58 -4.65 12.36
N LEU A 63 4.77 -5.24 12.59
CA LEU A 63 5.10 -6.57 12.09
C LEU A 63 4.13 -7.64 12.60
N ALA A 64 3.75 -7.60 13.88
CA ALA A 64 2.81 -8.57 14.45
C ALA A 64 1.40 -8.45 13.83
N VAL A 65 0.92 -7.23 13.58
CA VAL A 65 -0.36 -6.96 12.93
C VAL A 65 -0.33 -7.45 11.49
N GLU A 66 0.67 -7.06 10.71
CA GLU A 66 0.83 -7.48 9.32
C GLU A 66 0.92 -9.01 9.19
N ARG A 67 1.72 -9.67 10.04
CA ARG A 67 1.82 -11.14 10.09
C ARG A 67 0.45 -11.79 10.33
N ARG A 68 -0.38 -11.23 11.21
CA ARG A 68 -1.74 -11.73 11.45
C ARG A 68 -2.60 -11.61 10.20
N VAL A 69 -2.57 -10.46 9.52
CA VAL A 69 -3.30 -10.25 8.26
C VAL A 69 -2.85 -11.23 7.20
N LEU A 70 -1.55 -11.34 6.96
CA LEU A 70 -0.97 -12.25 5.96
C LEU A 70 -1.37 -13.72 6.23
N ARG A 71 -1.39 -14.14 7.50
CA ARG A 71 -1.84 -15.49 7.86
C ARG A 71 -3.31 -15.70 7.52
N LEU A 72 -4.20 -14.78 7.89
CA LEU A 72 -5.63 -14.87 7.59
C LEU A 72 -5.88 -14.95 6.07
N LEU A 73 -5.20 -14.10 5.30
CA LEU A 73 -5.29 -14.12 3.85
C LEU A 73 -4.78 -15.42 3.25
N ALA A 74 -3.64 -15.94 3.71
CA ALA A 74 -3.09 -17.20 3.23
C ALA A 74 -3.99 -18.42 3.57
N GLU A 75 -4.78 -18.36 4.65
CA GLU A 75 -5.72 -19.40 5.07
C GLU A 75 -7.08 -19.32 4.35
N ARG A 76 -7.49 -18.14 3.89
CA ARG A 76 -8.86 -17.88 3.42
C ARG A 76 -8.98 -17.51 1.95
N CYS A 77 -7.87 -17.05 1.32
CA CYS A 77 -7.86 -16.56 -0.05
C CYS A 77 -7.02 -17.46 -0.96
N PHE A 78 -7.32 -17.46 -2.24
CA PHE A 78 -6.58 -18.22 -3.26
C PHE A 78 -5.42 -17.44 -3.85
N PHE A 79 -5.46 -16.10 -3.82
CA PHE A 79 -4.33 -15.29 -4.26
C PHE A 79 -3.15 -15.38 -3.28
N ARG A 80 -1.95 -15.13 -3.79
CA ARG A 80 -0.73 -15.29 -2.99
C ARG A 80 -0.39 -14.02 -2.24
N VAL A 81 0.04 -14.20 -1.00
CA VAL A 81 0.63 -13.18 -0.13
C VAL A 81 1.96 -13.67 0.44
N PRO A 82 2.83 -12.80 0.98
CA PRO A 82 4.03 -13.23 1.68
C PRO A 82 3.70 -14.19 2.83
N ARG A 83 4.51 -15.23 3.02
CA ARG A 83 4.30 -16.24 4.06
C ARG A 83 5.38 -16.14 5.12
N THR A 84 5.00 -15.97 6.37
CA THR A 84 5.94 -16.04 7.49
C THR A 84 6.48 -17.46 7.63
N LEU A 85 7.79 -17.61 7.53
CA LEU A 85 8.52 -18.86 7.67
C LEU A 85 9.05 -19.06 9.09
N LEU A 86 9.47 -17.95 9.73
CA LEU A 86 10.07 -17.94 11.05
C LEU A 86 9.72 -16.66 11.78
N VAL A 87 9.46 -16.77 13.06
CA VAL A 87 9.44 -15.65 14.01
C VAL A 87 10.47 -15.99 15.08
N SER A 88 11.50 -15.17 15.20
CA SER A 88 12.58 -15.40 16.14
C SER A 88 12.21 -14.93 17.54
N GLU A 89 12.82 -15.53 18.58
CA GLU A 89 12.70 -15.09 19.97
C GLU A 89 13.26 -13.67 20.18
N SER A 90 14.17 -13.23 19.33
CA SER A 90 14.72 -11.86 19.32
C SER A 90 13.84 -10.84 18.60
N GLY A 91 12.67 -11.25 18.08
CA GLY A 91 11.63 -10.38 17.56
C GLY A 91 11.68 -10.10 16.06
N PHE A 92 12.70 -10.54 15.33
CA PHE A 92 12.69 -10.46 13.87
C PHE A 92 11.87 -11.60 13.26
N GLU A 93 11.45 -11.45 12.02
CA GLU A 93 10.75 -12.51 11.28
C GLU A 93 11.27 -12.65 9.86
N ILE A 94 11.14 -13.87 9.32
CA ILE A 94 11.50 -14.19 7.95
C ILE A 94 10.26 -14.55 7.18
N ARG A 95 10.09 -13.92 6.01
CA ARG A 95 8.98 -14.18 5.10
C ARG A 95 9.49 -14.71 3.76
N GLN A 96 8.80 -15.71 3.21
CA GLN A 96 8.83 -16.03 1.80
C GLN A 96 8.03 -14.98 1.06
N MET A 97 8.64 -14.34 0.08
CA MET A 97 7.97 -13.37 -0.77
C MET A 97 7.08 -14.07 -1.80
N VAL A 98 6.12 -13.34 -2.36
CA VAL A 98 5.33 -13.82 -3.48
C VAL A 98 6.26 -13.98 -4.68
N PRO A 99 6.30 -15.17 -5.32
CA PRO A 99 7.16 -15.39 -6.49
C PRO A 99 6.78 -14.45 -7.64
N GLY A 100 7.78 -13.87 -8.28
CA GLY A 100 7.56 -13.00 -9.42
C GLY A 100 8.44 -11.76 -9.41
N ARG A 101 8.20 -10.90 -10.38
CA ARG A 101 8.91 -9.64 -10.56
C ARG A 101 8.08 -8.50 -9.97
N CYS A 102 8.70 -7.64 -9.18
CA CYS A 102 8.18 -6.33 -8.82
C CYS A 102 8.93 -5.28 -9.67
N ASP A 103 8.22 -4.69 -10.63
CA ASP A 103 8.74 -3.63 -11.50
C ASP A 103 7.64 -2.55 -11.67
N PRO A 104 7.40 -1.76 -10.61
CA PRO A 104 6.27 -0.81 -10.61
C PRO A 104 6.37 0.22 -11.74
N TRP A 105 7.56 0.72 -12.01
CA TRP A 105 7.78 1.76 -13.02
C TRP A 105 7.62 1.21 -14.45
N GLY A 106 8.18 0.04 -14.73
CA GLY A 106 8.01 -0.62 -16.02
C GLY A 106 6.56 -1.01 -16.28
N LEU A 107 5.88 -1.57 -15.27
CA LEU A 107 4.45 -1.90 -15.38
C LEU A 107 3.59 -0.64 -15.59
N PHE A 108 3.84 0.41 -14.82
CA PHE A 108 3.16 1.69 -14.92
C PHE A 108 3.27 2.27 -16.35
N GLU A 109 4.48 2.33 -16.92
CA GLU A 109 4.69 2.86 -18.27
C GLU A 109 4.07 1.97 -19.34
N ARG A 110 4.06 0.65 -19.16
CA ARG A 110 3.38 -0.27 -20.09
C ARG A 110 1.86 -0.12 -20.00
N CYS A 111 1.28 -0.09 -18.81
CA CYS A 111 -0.16 0.10 -18.63
C CYS A 111 -0.66 1.44 -19.20
N LYS A 112 0.16 2.50 -19.16
CA LYS A 112 -0.20 3.77 -19.81
C LYS A 112 -0.37 3.67 -21.32
N ARG A 113 0.40 2.81 -21.97
CA ARG A 113 0.46 2.66 -23.43
C ARG A 113 -0.41 1.52 -23.96
N ASP A 114 -0.62 0.50 -23.14
CA ASP A 114 -1.35 -0.71 -23.49
C ASP A 114 -2.62 -0.85 -22.64
N SER A 115 -3.78 -0.58 -23.26
CA SER A 115 -5.09 -0.69 -22.63
C SER A 115 -5.46 -2.14 -22.29
N GLU A 116 -5.02 -3.13 -23.08
CA GLU A 116 -5.32 -4.53 -22.80
C GLU A 116 -4.56 -5.01 -21.57
N LEU A 117 -3.28 -4.62 -21.45
CA LEU A 117 -2.49 -4.91 -20.24
C LEU A 117 -3.12 -4.23 -19.02
N ALA A 118 -3.46 -2.94 -19.11
CA ALA A 118 -4.11 -2.22 -18.02
C ALA A 118 -5.40 -2.90 -17.57
N GLN A 119 -6.25 -3.32 -18.49
CA GLN A 119 -7.48 -4.05 -18.20
C GLN A 119 -7.21 -5.45 -17.61
N ARG A 120 -6.18 -6.18 -18.09
CA ARG A 120 -5.80 -7.47 -17.49
C ARG A 120 -5.39 -7.32 -16.03
N VAL A 121 -4.50 -6.36 -15.75
CA VAL A 121 -4.07 -6.04 -14.38
C VAL A 121 -5.26 -5.59 -13.53
N GLY A 122 -6.12 -4.72 -14.07
CA GLY A 122 -7.35 -4.29 -13.40
C GLY A 122 -8.25 -5.46 -13.02
N ARG A 123 -8.53 -6.39 -13.95
CA ARG A 123 -9.33 -7.60 -13.65
C ARG A 123 -8.70 -8.46 -12.56
N SER A 124 -7.38 -8.64 -12.58
CA SER A 124 -6.67 -9.42 -11.55
C SER A 124 -6.79 -8.76 -10.17
N LEU A 125 -6.61 -7.45 -10.08
CA LEU A 125 -6.81 -6.70 -8.84
C LEU A 125 -8.26 -6.75 -8.37
N GLY A 126 -9.23 -6.61 -9.28
CA GLY A 126 -10.65 -6.76 -8.95
C GLY A 126 -10.98 -8.12 -8.33
N ALA A 127 -10.38 -9.21 -8.84
CA ALA A 127 -10.55 -10.55 -8.29
C ALA A 127 -9.90 -10.69 -6.90
N ILE A 128 -8.65 -10.23 -6.74
CA ILE A 128 -7.92 -10.24 -5.46
C ILE A 128 -8.71 -9.47 -4.39
N LEU A 129 -9.17 -8.26 -4.71
CA LEU A 129 -9.92 -7.43 -3.78
C LEU A 129 -11.29 -8.01 -3.45
N ALA A 130 -11.95 -8.70 -4.39
CA ALA A 130 -13.21 -9.40 -4.11
C ALA A 130 -13.02 -10.51 -3.06
N GLU A 131 -12.00 -11.34 -3.21
CA GLU A 131 -11.67 -12.37 -2.22
C GLU A 131 -11.30 -11.75 -0.87
N GLN A 132 -10.37 -10.79 -0.83
CA GLN A 132 -9.91 -10.13 0.39
C GLN A 132 -11.07 -9.51 1.17
N HIS A 133 -11.93 -8.75 0.50
CA HIS A 133 -13.03 -8.01 1.13
C HIS A 133 -14.19 -8.90 1.60
N THR A 134 -14.24 -10.15 1.16
CA THR A 134 -15.31 -11.10 1.55
C THR A 134 -14.83 -12.21 2.47
N ALA A 135 -13.54 -12.57 2.40
CA ALA A 135 -13.00 -13.72 3.13
C ALA A 135 -12.76 -13.46 4.62
N ILE A 136 -12.52 -12.20 5.01
CA ILE A 136 -12.16 -11.83 6.37
C ILE A 136 -13.27 -11.00 7.00
N GLY A 137 -13.79 -11.49 8.14
CA GLY A 137 -14.83 -10.80 8.90
C GLY A 137 -14.25 -9.83 9.95
N GLU A 138 -15.07 -8.86 10.36
CA GLU A 138 -14.67 -7.83 11.34
C GLU A 138 -14.17 -8.45 12.65
N ALA A 139 -14.83 -9.48 13.16
CA ALA A 139 -14.48 -10.14 14.41
C ALA A 139 -13.06 -10.71 14.43
N GLU A 140 -12.51 -11.07 13.25
CA GLU A 140 -11.17 -11.66 13.12
C GLU A 140 -10.06 -10.62 13.23
N VAL A 141 -10.37 -9.35 13.01
CA VAL A 141 -9.41 -8.23 12.99
C VAL A 141 -9.70 -7.15 14.03
N THR A 142 -10.81 -7.27 14.77
CA THR A 142 -11.19 -6.32 15.82
C THR A 142 -10.06 -6.14 16.85
N GLY A 143 -9.76 -4.88 17.17
CA GLY A 143 -8.71 -4.50 18.13
C GLY A 143 -7.28 -4.62 17.61
N SER A 144 -7.07 -5.15 16.40
CA SER A 144 -5.74 -5.26 15.80
C SER A 144 -5.49 -4.30 14.65
N LEU A 145 -6.54 -3.93 13.90
CA LEU A 145 -6.43 -3.02 12.77
C LEU A 145 -6.97 -1.62 13.07
N PRO A 146 -6.38 -0.58 12.48
CA PRO A 146 -6.96 0.75 12.51
C PRO A 146 -8.30 0.78 11.76
N ARG A 147 -9.17 1.71 12.16
CA ARG A 147 -10.48 1.96 11.51
C ARG A 147 -10.39 2.96 10.36
N ARG A 148 -9.20 3.38 10.03
CA ARG A 148 -8.92 4.34 8.97
C ARG A 148 -7.63 3.94 8.27
N VAL A 149 -7.60 4.10 6.95
CA VAL A 149 -6.37 3.98 6.16
C VAL A 149 -5.39 5.11 6.50
N ALA A 150 -4.09 4.85 6.32
CA ALA A 150 -3.05 5.86 6.54
C ALA A 150 -3.14 7.03 5.53
N TRP A 151 -3.54 6.74 4.29
CA TRP A 151 -3.69 7.73 3.22
C TRP A 151 -5.15 7.81 2.73
N PRO A 152 -5.71 9.02 2.55
CA PRO A 152 -5.07 10.34 2.73
C PRO A 152 -4.79 10.68 4.20
N GLU A 153 -3.81 11.55 4.40
CA GLU A 153 -3.45 12.09 5.72
C GLU A 153 -4.59 12.93 6.34
N GLN A 154 -4.42 13.26 7.60
CA GLN A 154 -5.34 14.14 8.33
C GLN A 154 -5.40 15.52 7.67
N SER A 155 -6.59 16.08 7.55
CA SER A 155 -6.81 17.38 6.89
C SER A 155 -6.00 18.52 7.50
N ASP A 156 -5.83 18.55 8.81
CA ASP A 156 -4.99 19.57 9.46
C ASP A 156 -3.52 19.46 9.05
N TRP A 157 -3.00 18.24 8.91
CA TRP A 157 -1.66 18.00 8.40
C TRP A 157 -1.49 18.50 6.95
N ILE A 158 -2.51 18.30 6.12
CA ILE A 158 -2.53 18.77 4.73
C ILE A 158 -2.58 20.31 4.71
N ARG A 159 -3.51 20.92 5.45
CA ARG A 159 -3.71 22.39 5.52
C ARG A 159 -2.46 23.14 5.98
N GLU A 160 -1.74 22.59 6.96
CA GLU A 160 -0.47 23.19 7.45
C GLU A 160 0.61 23.25 6.35
N ARG A 161 0.63 22.27 5.45
CA ARG A 161 1.72 22.08 4.48
C ARG A 161 1.43 22.64 3.11
N LEU A 162 0.18 22.66 2.72
CA LEU A 162 -0.27 23.04 1.39
C LEU A 162 0.20 24.46 0.96
N PRO A 163 0.17 25.51 1.82
CA PRO A 163 0.63 26.85 1.44
C PRO A 163 2.12 26.95 1.07
N ARG A 164 2.90 25.93 1.36
CA ARG A 164 4.33 25.87 0.99
C ARG A 164 4.55 25.39 -0.46
N VAL A 165 3.53 24.84 -1.09
CA VAL A 165 3.62 24.21 -2.43
C VAL A 165 2.56 24.71 -3.40
N VAL A 166 1.52 25.41 -2.92
CA VAL A 166 0.43 25.95 -3.74
C VAL A 166 0.22 27.42 -3.36
N ASP A 167 0.44 28.32 -4.31
CA ASP A 167 0.17 29.76 -4.21
C ASP A 167 -1.09 30.19 -4.99
N ASP A 168 -1.60 29.34 -5.88
CA ASP A 168 -2.82 29.56 -6.65
C ASP A 168 -4.08 29.46 -5.77
N LYS A 169 -4.71 30.60 -5.54
CA LYS A 169 -5.91 30.71 -4.67
C LYS A 169 -7.11 29.91 -5.16
N GLU A 170 -7.29 29.79 -6.47
CA GLU A 170 -8.38 29.01 -7.05
C GLU A 170 -8.15 27.51 -6.79
N LEU A 171 -6.92 27.05 -7.00
CA LEU A 171 -6.55 25.67 -6.68
C LEU A 171 -6.72 25.37 -5.19
N VAL A 172 -6.28 26.28 -4.30
CA VAL A 172 -6.45 26.13 -2.86
C VAL A 172 -7.93 25.99 -2.50
N PHE A 173 -8.81 26.83 -3.06
CA PHE A 173 -10.25 26.73 -2.82
C PHE A 173 -10.83 25.37 -3.24
N VAL A 174 -10.46 24.86 -4.42
CA VAL A 174 -10.91 23.55 -4.90
C VAL A 174 -10.38 22.42 -4.02
N ILE A 175 -9.15 22.51 -3.56
CA ILE A 175 -8.55 21.54 -2.64
C ILE A 175 -9.29 21.52 -1.30
N GLU A 176 -9.55 22.68 -0.68
CA GLU A 176 -10.29 22.75 0.58
C GLU A 176 -11.70 22.16 0.45
N SER A 177 -12.43 22.50 -0.59
CA SER A 177 -13.75 21.91 -0.87
C SER A 177 -13.67 20.39 -1.05
N THR A 178 -12.59 19.88 -1.65
CA THR A 178 -12.38 18.44 -1.83
C THR A 178 -12.10 17.75 -0.49
N ILE A 179 -11.29 18.35 0.37
CA ILE A 179 -11.02 17.86 1.72
C ILE A 179 -12.30 17.80 2.54
N GLU A 180 -13.10 18.87 2.54
CA GLU A 180 -14.40 18.92 3.23
C GLU A 180 -15.36 17.83 2.75
N ARG A 181 -15.44 17.63 1.43
CA ARG A 181 -16.25 16.54 0.84
C ARG A 181 -15.75 15.16 1.28
N TYR A 182 -14.42 14.96 1.33
CA TYR A 182 -13.83 13.71 1.78
C TYR A 182 -14.14 13.42 3.26
N GLU A 183 -14.03 14.44 4.13
CA GLU A 183 -14.33 14.31 5.56
C GLU A 183 -15.84 14.06 5.82
N ALA A 184 -16.71 14.61 4.96
CA ALA A 184 -18.15 14.45 5.06
C ALA A 184 -18.67 13.10 4.53
N VAL A 185 -17.83 12.22 3.98
CA VAL A 185 -18.27 10.93 3.47
C VAL A 185 -18.83 10.06 4.59
N ALA A 186 -20.10 9.78 4.53
CA ALA A 186 -20.74 8.77 5.38
C ALA A 186 -20.50 7.38 4.78
N VAL A 187 -19.84 6.51 5.54
CA VAL A 187 -19.53 5.14 5.11
C VAL A 187 -20.53 4.17 5.74
N ASP A 188 -21.27 3.45 4.92
CA ASP A 188 -22.17 2.40 5.40
C ASP A 188 -21.38 1.28 6.09
N ALA A 189 -21.96 0.70 7.14
CA ALA A 189 -21.33 -0.41 7.88
C ALA A 189 -20.94 -1.58 6.94
N GLY A 190 -21.77 -1.86 5.93
CA GLY A 190 -21.51 -2.91 4.94
C GLY A 190 -20.38 -2.59 3.94
N ASP A 191 -19.84 -1.37 3.95
CA ASP A 191 -18.67 -0.99 3.13
C ASP A 191 -17.34 -1.12 3.90
N HIS A 192 -17.40 -1.31 5.23
CA HIS A 192 -16.20 -1.58 6.01
C HIS A 192 -15.74 -3.03 5.82
N VAL A 193 -14.52 -3.19 5.33
CA VAL A 193 -13.88 -4.47 5.05
C VAL A 193 -12.40 -4.43 5.42
N LEU A 194 -11.71 -5.57 5.36
CA LEU A 194 -10.25 -5.57 5.37
C LEU A 194 -9.74 -4.94 4.08
N VAL A 195 -9.29 -3.68 4.13
CA VAL A 195 -8.62 -3.03 3.01
C VAL A 195 -7.11 -3.21 3.11
N HIS A 196 -6.47 -3.31 1.95
CA HIS A 196 -5.00 -3.29 1.84
C HIS A 196 -4.44 -1.93 2.26
N GLY A 197 -5.13 -0.87 1.85
CA GLY A 197 -4.75 0.52 2.14
C GLY A 197 -3.70 1.10 1.18
N ASP A 198 -2.97 0.23 0.47
CA ASP A 198 -1.92 0.60 -0.50
C ASP A 198 -1.88 -0.39 -1.69
N ALA A 199 -3.03 -0.73 -2.26
CA ALA A 199 -3.18 -1.70 -3.36
C ALA A 199 -2.71 -1.17 -4.72
N GLY A 200 -1.50 -0.58 -4.77
CA GLY A 200 -0.90 0.00 -5.98
C GLY A 200 -0.07 -1.02 -6.77
N LEU A 201 0.34 -0.63 -7.99
CA LEU A 201 1.17 -1.47 -8.88
C LEU A 201 2.52 -1.83 -8.26
N HIS A 202 3.00 -1.01 -7.32
CA HIS A 202 4.27 -1.22 -6.62
C HIS A 202 4.23 -2.36 -5.58
N ASN A 203 3.04 -2.84 -5.25
CA ASN A 203 2.82 -3.94 -4.32
C ASN A 203 2.36 -5.23 -5.01
N LEU A 204 2.57 -5.35 -6.33
CA LEU A 204 2.24 -6.52 -7.12
C LEU A 204 3.47 -7.34 -7.47
N ALA A 205 3.37 -8.65 -7.30
CA ALA A 205 4.29 -9.61 -7.87
C ALA A 205 3.73 -10.12 -9.20
N LEU A 206 4.50 -9.98 -10.28
CA LEU A 206 4.09 -10.31 -11.63
C LEU A 206 4.87 -11.52 -12.15
N ASP A 207 4.19 -12.35 -12.90
CA ASP A 207 4.86 -13.33 -13.74
C ASP A 207 5.76 -12.62 -14.76
N PRO A 208 7.05 -12.98 -14.84
CA PRO A 208 8.01 -12.25 -15.67
C PRO A 208 7.78 -12.39 -17.18
N GLU A 209 7.05 -13.44 -17.63
CA GLU A 209 6.81 -13.72 -19.03
C GLU A 209 5.48 -13.17 -19.53
N THR A 210 4.45 -13.23 -18.68
CA THR A 210 3.07 -12.94 -19.08
C THR A 210 2.52 -11.63 -18.51
N ASP A 211 3.22 -11.01 -17.54
CA ASP A 211 2.73 -9.91 -16.72
C ASP A 211 1.42 -10.24 -15.93
N ALA A 212 1.14 -11.53 -15.74
CA ALA A 212 0.04 -11.93 -14.88
C ALA A 212 0.33 -11.59 -13.42
N VAL A 213 -0.68 -11.12 -12.68
CA VAL A 213 -0.53 -10.84 -11.25
C VAL A 213 -0.50 -12.15 -10.48
N ASN A 214 0.66 -12.50 -9.92
CA ASN A 214 0.86 -13.68 -9.10
C ASN A 214 0.37 -13.51 -7.66
N GLY A 215 0.33 -12.27 -7.17
CA GLY A 215 -0.14 -11.93 -5.84
C GLY A 215 0.20 -10.50 -5.46
N ILE A 216 -0.11 -10.16 -4.23
CA ILE A 216 0.05 -8.83 -3.66
C ILE A 216 0.77 -8.90 -2.32
N PHE A 217 1.54 -7.87 -1.97
CA PHE A 217 2.33 -7.80 -0.75
C PHE A 217 2.30 -6.41 -0.11
N ASP A 218 2.94 -6.24 1.06
CA ASP A 218 3.01 -4.99 1.83
C ASP A 218 1.68 -4.56 2.46
N TYR A 219 1.15 -5.44 3.34
CA TYR A 219 -0.07 -5.19 4.11
C TYR A 219 0.14 -4.33 5.37
N ASP A 220 1.26 -3.63 5.47
CA ASP A 220 1.55 -2.75 6.60
C ASP A 220 0.53 -1.61 6.77
N GLY A 221 -0.05 -1.16 5.65
CA GLY A 221 -1.13 -0.18 5.61
C GLY A 221 -2.55 -0.73 5.81
N ALA A 222 -2.70 -2.02 6.10
CA ALA A 222 -4.01 -2.66 6.21
C ALA A 222 -4.89 -2.05 7.30
N ALA A 223 -6.18 -1.89 6.99
CA ALA A 223 -7.17 -1.30 7.90
C ALA A 223 -8.53 -2.02 7.77
N TRP A 224 -9.38 -1.87 8.78
CA TRP A 224 -10.80 -2.17 8.66
C TRP A 224 -11.53 -0.88 8.26
N ALA A 225 -11.70 -0.65 6.96
CA ALA A 225 -12.12 0.64 6.44
C ALA A 225 -13.00 0.50 5.18
N ASP A 226 -13.38 1.65 4.59
CA ASP A 226 -14.19 1.69 3.38
C ASP A 226 -13.46 1.04 2.19
N ARG A 227 -14.10 0.03 1.60
CA ARG A 227 -13.59 -0.74 0.44
C ARG A 227 -13.21 0.11 -0.77
N HIS A 228 -13.81 1.30 -0.94
CA HIS A 228 -13.51 2.20 -2.05
C HIS A 228 -12.06 2.71 -2.02
N HIS A 229 -11.40 2.65 -0.85
CA HIS A 229 -9.99 3.05 -0.73
C HIS A 229 -9.05 2.18 -1.58
N ASP A 230 -9.27 0.88 -1.69
CA ASP A 230 -8.38 0.01 -2.45
C ASP A 230 -8.48 0.25 -3.97
N PHE A 231 -9.63 0.72 -4.45
CA PHE A 231 -9.82 1.04 -5.87
C PHE A 231 -9.22 2.37 -6.32
N ARG A 232 -8.91 3.29 -5.39
CA ARG A 232 -8.32 4.59 -5.73
C ARG A 232 -6.97 4.47 -6.44
N TYR A 233 -6.18 3.44 -6.11
CA TYR A 233 -4.86 3.23 -6.71
C TYR A 233 -4.92 2.89 -8.20
N LEU A 234 -6.00 2.34 -8.70
CA LEU A 234 -6.19 2.11 -10.14
C LEU A 234 -6.22 3.42 -10.93
N LEU A 235 -6.67 4.51 -10.29
CA LEU A 235 -6.63 5.86 -10.84
C LEU A 235 -5.36 6.61 -10.44
N PHE A 236 -4.86 6.39 -9.24
CA PHE A 236 -3.71 7.08 -8.68
C PHE A 236 -2.43 6.75 -9.43
N ASP A 237 -2.14 5.48 -9.65
CA ASP A 237 -0.93 5.02 -10.31
C ASP A 237 -0.95 5.31 -11.82
N VAL A 238 -2.00 4.95 -12.51
CA VAL A 238 -2.05 4.94 -13.98
C VAL A 238 -2.97 6.03 -14.54
N GLY A 239 -3.98 6.46 -13.77
CA GLY A 239 -4.95 7.47 -14.18
C GLY A 239 -5.93 6.98 -15.25
N ARG A 240 -6.08 5.66 -15.44
CA ARG A 240 -6.88 5.04 -16.49
C ARG A 240 -8.23 4.54 -15.98
N GLU A 241 -9.30 5.14 -16.49
CA GLU A 241 -10.67 4.71 -16.16
C GLU A 241 -10.98 3.28 -16.64
N ASP A 242 -10.42 2.85 -17.78
CA ASP A 242 -10.63 1.50 -18.31
C ASP A 242 -10.00 0.41 -17.42
N MET A 243 -8.92 0.72 -16.70
CA MET A 243 -8.35 -0.17 -15.70
C MET A 243 -9.27 -0.32 -14.49
N LEU A 244 -9.84 0.79 -14.00
CA LEU A 244 -10.84 0.78 -12.93
C LEU A 244 -12.10 0.03 -13.37
N ASP A 245 -12.60 0.31 -14.59
CA ASP A 245 -13.79 -0.36 -15.14
C ASP A 245 -13.60 -1.88 -15.20
N ALA A 246 -12.43 -2.33 -15.67
CA ALA A 246 -12.11 -3.73 -15.74
C ALA A 246 -12.04 -4.41 -14.36
N ALA A 247 -11.53 -3.71 -13.35
CA ALA A 247 -11.50 -4.21 -11.96
C ALA A 247 -12.93 -4.33 -11.40
N LEU A 248 -13.74 -3.29 -11.56
CA LEU A 248 -15.12 -3.27 -11.08
C LEU A 248 -16.02 -4.29 -11.79
N ALA A 249 -15.78 -4.55 -13.08
CA ALA A 249 -16.50 -5.57 -13.84
C ALA A 249 -16.32 -6.99 -13.27
N VAL A 250 -15.22 -7.26 -12.59
CA VAL A 250 -14.98 -8.53 -11.87
C VAL A 250 -15.45 -8.44 -10.41
N TYR A 251 -15.11 -7.37 -9.73
CA TYR A 251 -15.37 -7.20 -8.31
C TYR A 251 -16.85 -7.12 -7.96
N GLU A 252 -17.61 -6.23 -8.64
CA GLU A 252 -19.00 -5.96 -8.29
C GLU A 252 -19.93 -7.19 -8.40
N PRO A 253 -19.85 -8.03 -9.46
CA PRO A 253 -20.61 -9.28 -9.51
C PRO A 253 -20.20 -10.26 -8.42
N ALA A 254 -18.91 -10.34 -8.09
CA ALA A 254 -18.40 -11.28 -7.08
C ALA A 254 -18.92 -10.98 -5.67
N ILE A 255 -19.10 -9.69 -5.33
CA ILE A 255 -19.62 -9.26 -4.03
C ILE A 255 -21.13 -8.96 -4.03
N GLY A 256 -21.79 -9.00 -5.19
CA GLY A 256 -23.21 -8.68 -5.34
C GLY A 256 -23.56 -7.21 -5.07
N ARG A 257 -22.62 -6.28 -5.22
CA ARG A 257 -22.80 -4.86 -4.88
C ARG A 257 -22.08 -3.94 -5.86
N LYS A 258 -22.74 -2.84 -6.23
CA LYS A 258 -22.13 -1.76 -7.03
C LYS A 258 -21.34 -0.81 -6.14
N LEU A 259 -20.20 -0.34 -6.64
CA LEU A 259 -19.40 0.69 -5.98
C LEU A 259 -19.71 2.09 -6.53
N ASP A 260 -19.61 3.07 -5.63
CA ASP A 260 -19.72 4.48 -6.00
C ASP A 260 -18.40 4.97 -6.62
N ARG A 261 -18.40 5.12 -7.96
CA ARG A 261 -17.25 5.62 -8.72
C ARG A 261 -16.88 7.05 -8.35
N GLY A 262 -17.87 7.88 -7.96
CA GLY A 262 -17.63 9.23 -7.48
C GLY A 262 -16.81 9.22 -6.19
N ARG A 263 -17.14 8.31 -5.27
CA ARG A 263 -16.38 8.10 -4.03
C ARG A 263 -14.96 7.62 -4.29
N ILE A 264 -14.74 6.69 -5.24
CA ILE A 264 -13.39 6.24 -5.63
C ILE A 264 -12.57 7.41 -6.17
N ARG A 265 -13.16 8.26 -7.04
CA ARG A 265 -12.48 9.44 -7.58
C ARG A 265 -12.19 10.48 -6.50
N LEU A 266 -13.12 10.70 -5.57
CA LEU A 266 -12.91 11.58 -4.43
C LEU A 266 -11.73 11.11 -3.56
N TYR A 267 -11.64 9.80 -3.27
CA TYR A 267 -10.53 9.22 -2.50
C TYR A 267 -9.20 9.32 -3.25
N ASN A 268 -9.21 9.11 -4.56
CA ASN A 268 -8.04 9.35 -5.40
C ASN A 268 -7.59 10.81 -5.35
N ALA A 269 -8.51 11.78 -5.46
CA ALA A 269 -8.19 13.19 -5.39
C ALA A 269 -7.64 13.60 -4.00
N ALA A 270 -8.22 13.09 -2.91
CA ALA A 270 -7.74 13.33 -1.55
C ALA A 270 -6.31 12.78 -1.33
N CYS A 271 -6.00 11.62 -1.90
CA CYS A 271 -4.63 11.08 -1.87
C CYS A 271 -3.66 11.91 -2.72
N ALA A 272 -4.07 12.39 -3.89
CA ALA A 272 -3.26 13.27 -4.72
C ALA A 272 -2.94 14.60 -4.01
N ILE A 273 -3.92 15.17 -3.30
CA ILE A 273 -3.74 16.36 -2.45
C ILE A 273 -2.75 16.09 -1.32
N THR A 274 -2.89 14.95 -0.62
CA THR A 274 -1.96 14.55 0.44
C THR A 274 -0.54 14.43 -0.08
N TYR A 275 -0.36 13.80 -1.24
CA TYR A 275 0.95 13.68 -1.87
C TYR A 275 1.54 15.07 -2.23
N LEU A 276 0.71 15.99 -2.71
CA LEU A 276 1.16 17.36 -2.98
C LEU A 276 1.60 18.06 -1.68
N ALA A 277 0.84 17.92 -0.59
CA ALA A 277 1.23 18.47 0.72
C ALA A 277 2.55 17.86 1.24
N PHE A 278 2.78 16.56 1.00
CA PHE A 278 4.05 15.89 1.33
C PHE A 278 5.25 16.53 0.62
N ARG A 279 5.07 17.09 -0.59
CA ARG A 279 6.10 17.80 -1.34
C ARG A 279 6.62 19.06 -0.64
N SER A 280 5.92 19.58 0.37
CA SER A 280 6.35 20.73 1.17
C SER A 280 7.71 20.53 1.88
N GLY A 281 8.11 19.29 2.10
CA GLY A 281 9.41 18.91 2.67
C GLY A 281 10.52 18.69 1.63
N THR A 282 10.25 18.89 0.33
CA THR A 282 11.21 18.64 -0.76
C THR A 282 11.48 19.90 -1.56
N ARG A 283 12.67 20.00 -2.18
CA ARG A 283 12.96 21.11 -3.10
C ARG A 283 12.10 20.99 -4.36
N PRO A 284 11.63 22.10 -4.97
CA PRO A 284 10.78 22.08 -6.17
C PRO A 284 11.39 21.29 -7.35
N GLU A 285 12.72 21.38 -7.53
CA GLU A 285 13.45 20.71 -8.61
C GLU A 285 13.69 19.21 -8.33
N GLN A 286 13.62 18.82 -7.06
CA GLN A 286 13.82 17.43 -6.67
C GLN A 286 12.64 16.58 -7.16
N LYS A 287 12.95 15.53 -7.91
CA LYS A 287 11.95 14.56 -8.31
C LYS A 287 11.54 13.68 -7.12
N SER A 288 10.25 13.41 -7.01
CA SER A 288 9.68 12.42 -6.10
C SER A 288 8.77 11.51 -6.92
N CYS A 289 8.92 10.22 -6.81
CA CYS A 289 8.24 9.25 -7.67
C CYS A 289 8.37 9.60 -9.18
N GLY A 290 9.57 10.02 -9.60
CA GLY A 290 9.87 10.39 -10.98
C GLY A 290 9.36 11.75 -11.45
N ARG A 291 8.56 12.48 -10.67
CA ARG A 291 7.92 13.75 -11.04
C ARG A 291 8.52 14.94 -10.30
N THR A 292 8.55 16.10 -10.97
CA THR A 292 8.82 17.42 -10.38
C THR A 292 7.56 17.96 -9.69
N LEU A 293 7.68 18.99 -8.86
CA LEU A 293 6.53 19.66 -8.23
C LEU A 293 5.54 20.20 -9.27
N ALA A 294 6.01 20.76 -10.38
CA ALA A 294 5.14 21.24 -11.46
C ALA A 294 4.33 20.12 -12.13
N GLU A 295 4.90 18.91 -12.24
CA GLU A 295 4.19 17.73 -12.75
C GLU A 295 3.18 17.21 -11.72
N ASP A 296 3.50 17.26 -10.43
CA ASP A 296 2.57 16.88 -9.36
C ASP A 296 1.38 17.85 -9.31
N LEU A 297 1.59 19.15 -9.46
CA LEU A 297 0.51 20.15 -9.55
C LEU A 297 -0.42 19.88 -10.74
N ARG A 298 0.10 19.55 -11.91
CA ARG A 298 -0.73 19.16 -13.08
C ARG A 298 -1.53 17.89 -12.81
N TRP A 299 -0.88 16.89 -12.22
CA TRP A 299 -1.53 15.64 -11.87
C TRP A 299 -2.67 15.83 -10.86
N VAL A 300 -2.46 16.61 -9.79
CA VAL A 300 -3.51 16.96 -8.82
C VAL A 300 -4.69 17.66 -9.49
N ARG A 301 -4.44 18.67 -10.37
CA ARG A 301 -5.51 19.33 -11.14
C ARG A 301 -6.31 18.34 -11.98
N THR A 302 -5.65 17.36 -12.60
CA THR A 302 -6.32 16.29 -13.35
C THR A 302 -7.18 15.42 -12.44
N ALA A 303 -6.71 15.04 -11.25
CA ALA A 303 -7.50 14.26 -10.31
C ALA A 303 -8.74 15.05 -9.81
N LEU A 304 -8.56 16.34 -9.51
CA LEU A 304 -9.65 17.23 -9.08
C LEU A 304 -10.71 17.42 -10.17
N SER A 305 -10.32 17.53 -11.43
CA SER A 305 -11.30 17.70 -12.53
C SER A 305 -12.20 16.48 -12.77
N LYS A 306 -11.88 15.33 -12.17
CA LYS A 306 -12.68 14.09 -12.28
C LYS A 306 -13.74 13.94 -11.19
N ILE A 307 -13.75 14.81 -10.19
CA ILE A 307 -14.69 14.74 -9.07
C ILE A 307 -15.82 15.78 -9.14
N THR A 308 -15.82 16.61 -10.17
CA THR A 308 -16.84 17.62 -10.45
C THR A 308 -18.08 17.02 -11.10
#